data_129ce2996a21cd8930d9824e16fe4150
#
_entry.id   129ce2996a21cd8930d9824e16fe4150
#
_cell.length_a   1.000
_cell.length_b   1.000
_cell.length_c   1.000
_cell.angle_alpha   90.00
_cell.angle_beta   90.00
_cell.angle_gamma   90.00
#
_symmetry.space_group_name_H-M   'P 1'
#
loop_
_entity.id
_entity.type
_entity.pdbx_description
1 polymer ?
#
loop_
_entity_poly.entity_id
_entity_poly.type
_entity_poly.pdbx_seq_one_letter_code
_entity_poly.pdbx_strand_id
1 'polypeptide(L)' 'GIKTLRAIAEVLPLNFCPTGGINVDNFLSYLNLPCVPCIGGTWIAPRKLISKAAFDEIALRAKEAQKIIKTSFN' A
#
# COMPACT_ATOMS: atom_id res chain seq x y z
N GLY A 1 5.32 -12.52 0.30
CA GLY A 1 3.94 -12.12 0.29
C GLY A 1 3.36 -11.90 1.69
N ILE A 2 2.08 -11.66 1.74
CA ILE A 2 1.41 -11.34 3.02
C ILE A 2 1.45 -12.50 4.02
N LYS A 3 1.39 -13.73 3.56
CA LYS A 3 1.46 -14.91 4.43
C LYS A 3 2.83 -15.03 5.11
N THR A 4 3.89 -14.76 4.37
CA THR A 4 5.25 -14.77 4.90
C THR A 4 5.42 -13.66 5.93
N LEU A 5 4.93 -12.47 5.62
CA LEU A 5 4.99 -11.32 6.52
C LEU A 5 4.25 -11.61 7.83
N ARG A 6 3.06 -12.19 7.73
CA ARG A 6 2.27 -12.55 8.91
C ARG A 6 2.99 -13.58 9.78
N ALA A 7 3.60 -14.59 9.15
CA ALA A 7 4.34 -15.62 9.87
C ALA A 7 5.54 -15.04 10.61
N ILE A 8 6.28 -14.12 9.97
CA ILE A 8 7.42 -13.44 10.60
C ILE A 8 6.94 -12.58 11.77
N ALA A 9 5.84 -11.87 11.59
CA ALA A 9 5.29 -10.98 12.62
C ALA A 9 4.85 -11.73 13.88
N GLU A 10 4.45 -12.99 13.76
CA GLU A 10 4.08 -13.80 14.91
C GLU A 10 5.28 -14.16 15.79
N VAL A 11 6.47 -14.17 15.21
CA VAL A 11 7.70 -14.57 15.90
C VAL A 11 8.51 -13.37 16.37
N LEU A 12 8.55 -12.31 15.57
CA LEU A 12 9.36 -11.13 15.82
C LEU A 12 8.49 -9.89 16.07
N PRO A 13 8.73 -9.16 17.18
CA PRO A 13 7.96 -7.94 17.49
C PRO A 13 8.44 -6.75 16.67
N LEU A 14 8.38 -6.84 15.35
CA LEU A 14 8.84 -5.82 14.43
C LEU A 14 7.67 -5.25 13.64
N ASN A 15 7.82 -3.97 13.23
CA ASN A 15 6.91 -3.34 12.29
C ASN A 15 7.54 -3.39 10.90
N PHE A 16 6.69 -3.47 9.88
CA PHE A 16 7.13 -3.61 8.50
C PHE A 16 6.49 -2.54 7.62
N CYS A 17 7.21 -2.11 6.60
CA CYS A 17 6.68 -1.23 5.57
C CYS A 17 6.86 -1.93 4.22
N PRO A 18 5.93 -2.82 3.84
CA PRO A 18 6.06 -3.54 2.57
C PRO A 18 5.97 -2.60 1.39
N THR A 19 6.72 -2.90 0.33
CA THR A 19 6.75 -2.12 -0.89
C THR A 19 6.44 -3.01 -2.09
N GLY A 20 7.24 -3.62 -2.79
CA GLY A 20 7.00 -4.38 -4.00
C GLY A 20 5.73 -5.22 -4.01
N GLY A 21 5.10 -5.31 -5.16
CA GLY A 21 3.92 -6.15 -5.35
C GLY A 21 2.61 -5.64 -4.76
N ILE A 22 2.60 -4.42 -4.25
CA ILE A 22 1.40 -3.82 -3.67
C ILE A 22 0.64 -3.04 -4.73
N ASN A 23 -0.68 -3.21 -4.73
CA ASN A 23 -1.57 -2.55 -5.69
C ASN A 23 -2.92 -2.24 -5.04
N VAL A 24 -3.86 -1.68 -5.82
CA VAL A 24 -5.18 -1.31 -5.33
C VAL A 24 -5.98 -2.50 -4.80
N ASP A 25 -5.71 -3.70 -5.31
CA ASP A 25 -6.47 -4.90 -4.94
C ASP A 25 -6.00 -5.51 -3.62
N ASN A 26 -4.73 -5.32 -3.24
CA ASN A 26 -4.17 -5.99 -2.07
C ASN A 26 -3.67 -5.07 -0.95
N PHE A 27 -3.59 -3.74 -1.18
CA PHE A 27 -2.96 -2.86 -0.19
C PHE A 27 -3.68 -2.84 1.17
N LEU A 28 -5.00 -2.97 1.19
CA LEU A 28 -5.74 -3.02 2.45
C LEU A 28 -5.42 -4.28 3.25
N SER A 29 -5.20 -5.41 2.58
CA SER A 29 -4.82 -6.65 3.25
C SER A 29 -3.52 -6.48 4.02
N TYR A 30 -2.56 -5.72 3.47
CA TYR A 30 -1.32 -5.42 4.17
C TYR A 30 -1.55 -4.43 5.32
N LEU A 31 -2.27 -3.34 5.07
CA LEU A 31 -2.52 -2.32 6.11
C LEU A 31 -3.34 -2.83 7.27
N ASN A 32 -4.13 -3.88 7.08
CA ASN A 32 -4.90 -4.49 8.15
C ASN A 32 -4.05 -5.31 9.12
N LEU A 33 -2.79 -5.58 8.78
CA LEU A 33 -1.90 -6.28 9.69
C LEU A 33 -1.38 -5.30 10.75
N PRO A 34 -1.45 -5.68 12.05
CA PRO A 34 -0.98 -4.79 13.12
C PRO A 34 0.50 -4.39 12.98
N CYS A 35 1.31 -5.24 12.35
CA CYS A 35 2.73 -4.98 12.16
C CYS A 35 3.04 -4.11 10.95
N VAL A 36 2.02 -3.64 10.22
CA VAL A 36 2.20 -2.85 9.01
C VAL A 36 1.55 -1.48 9.19
N PRO A 37 2.29 -0.50 9.75
CA PRO A 37 1.76 0.87 9.93
C PRO A 37 1.70 1.66 8.62
N CYS A 38 2.45 1.25 7.62
CA CYS A 38 2.49 1.92 6.32
C CYS A 38 2.89 0.96 5.21
N ILE A 39 2.66 1.36 3.97
CA ILE A 39 3.06 0.59 2.78
C ILE A 39 3.66 1.53 1.74
N GLY A 40 4.45 0.96 0.82
CA GLY A 40 4.90 1.69 -0.37
C GLY A 40 3.85 1.64 -1.46
N GLY A 41 3.47 2.78 -2.00
CA GLY A 41 2.38 2.90 -2.95
C GLY A 41 2.82 3.19 -4.39
N THR A 42 3.73 2.40 -4.94
CA THR A 42 4.23 2.64 -6.30
C THR A 42 3.14 2.56 -7.37
N TRP A 43 2.03 1.85 -7.13
CA TRP A 43 0.92 1.81 -8.10
C TRP A 43 0.26 3.18 -8.27
N ILE A 44 0.39 4.08 -7.28
CA ILE A 44 -0.17 5.44 -7.34
C ILE A 44 0.62 6.27 -8.35
N ALA A 45 1.93 6.16 -8.31
CA ALA A 45 2.83 6.94 -9.16
C ALA A 45 3.89 6.06 -9.81
N PRO A 46 3.48 5.13 -10.70
CA PRO A 46 4.45 4.30 -11.39
C PRO A 46 5.34 5.15 -12.30
N ARG A 47 6.55 4.67 -12.51
CA ARG A 47 7.54 5.40 -13.32
C ARG A 47 6.99 5.86 -14.67
N LYS A 48 6.16 5.05 -15.31
CA LYS A 48 5.56 5.39 -16.60
C LYS A 48 4.73 6.67 -16.53
N LEU A 49 3.92 6.83 -15.48
CA LEU A 49 3.11 8.04 -15.30
C LEU A 49 3.96 9.25 -14.97
N ILE A 50 5.00 9.06 -14.18
CA ILE A 50 5.94 10.15 -13.83
C ILE A 50 6.66 10.61 -15.08
N SER A 51 7.15 9.68 -15.90
CA SER A 51 7.86 10.00 -17.14
C SER A 51 7.01 10.78 -18.14
N LYS A 52 5.70 10.50 -18.15
CA LYS A 52 4.75 11.21 -19.03
C LYS A 52 4.21 12.48 -18.41
N ALA A 53 4.65 12.83 -17.19
CA ALA A 53 4.12 13.96 -16.43
C ALA A 53 2.59 13.86 -16.25
N ALA A 54 2.06 12.66 -16.14
CA ALA A 54 0.62 12.40 -15.98
C ALA A 54 0.20 12.63 -14.54
N PHE A 55 0.41 13.84 -14.02
CA PHE A 55 0.18 14.16 -12.61
C PHE A 55 -1.29 14.12 -12.21
N ASP A 56 -2.21 14.39 -13.15
CA ASP A 56 -3.64 14.31 -12.88
C ASP A 56 -4.05 12.87 -12.57
N GLU A 57 -3.50 11.91 -13.30
CA GLU A 57 -3.76 10.49 -13.06
C GLU A 57 -3.17 10.04 -11.73
N ILE A 58 -1.97 10.51 -11.39
CA ILE A 58 -1.33 10.22 -10.11
C ILE A 58 -2.19 10.76 -8.96
N ALA A 59 -2.65 12.00 -9.07
CA ALA A 59 -3.50 12.63 -8.07
C ALA A 59 -4.81 11.85 -7.89
N LEU A 60 -5.39 11.37 -8.99
CA LEU A 60 -6.62 10.58 -8.95
C LEU A 60 -6.42 9.26 -8.21
N ARG A 61 -5.31 8.56 -8.48
CA ARG A 61 -4.98 7.31 -7.82
C ARG A 61 -4.74 7.52 -6.33
N ALA A 62 -4.08 8.62 -5.95
CA ALA A 62 -3.85 8.94 -4.55
C ALA A 62 -5.16 9.22 -3.82
N LYS A 63 -6.07 9.98 -4.43
CA LYS A 63 -7.40 10.25 -3.86
C LYS A 63 -8.22 8.99 -3.70
N GLU A 64 -8.17 8.10 -4.69
CA GLU A 64 -8.87 6.83 -4.64
C GLU A 64 -8.37 5.96 -3.49
N ALA A 65 -7.05 5.85 -3.33
CA ALA A 65 -6.46 5.10 -2.22
C ALA A 65 -6.86 5.69 -0.87
N GLN A 66 -6.81 7.01 -0.74
CA GLN A 66 -7.19 7.71 0.48
C GLN A 66 -8.66 7.46 0.83
N LYS A 67 -9.54 7.50 -0.17
CA LYS A 67 -10.97 7.24 0.01
C LYS A 67 -11.23 5.82 0.51
N ILE A 68 -10.54 4.85 -0.08
CA ILE A 68 -10.66 3.44 0.32
C ILE A 68 -10.21 3.26 1.77
N ILE A 69 -9.08 3.84 2.14
CA ILE A 69 -8.57 3.78 3.51
C ILE A 69 -9.55 4.40 4.48
N LYS A 70 -10.05 5.60 4.18
CA LYS A 70 -10.97 6.34 5.03
C LYS A 70 -12.26 5.56 5.28
N THR A 71 -12.78 4.91 4.25
CA THR A 71 -13.99 4.09 4.36
C THR A 71 -13.74 2.83 5.17
N SER A 72 -12.55 2.24 5.06
CA SER A 72 -12.23 0.95 5.66
C SER A 72 -11.81 1.04 7.12
N PHE A 73 -11.21 2.15 7.55
CA PHE A 73 -10.66 2.30 8.90
C PHE A 73 -11.45 3.29 9.78
N ASN A 74 -12.52 3.82 9.28
CA ASN A 74 -13.47 4.60 10.09
C ASN A 74 -14.61 3.69 10.53
#